data_f7002f8c9492644cd1f5f156a7439d70
#
_entry.id   f7002f8c9492644cd1f5f156a7439d70
#
_cell.length_a   1.000
_cell.length_b   1.000
_cell.length_c   1.000
_cell.angle_alpha   90.00
_cell.angle_beta   90.00
_cell.angle_gamma   90.00
#
_symmetry.space_group_name_H-M   'P 1'
#
loop_
_entity.id
_entity.type
_entity.pdbx_description
1 polymer ?
#
loop_
_entity_poly.entity_id
_entity_poly.type
_entity_poly.pdbx_seq_one_letter_code
_entity_poly.pdbx_strand_id
1 'polypeptide(L)'
;IDWLLTGHGPMLKTKGSNQSYCVAEDAIPDHKDKENKAIYPHKQEENSITEAIRYEPSVSYTPSKGAPYYDVDFLGGFDLTFNDQTVTPEYNIDFKPFNKPGVTWVNITGHSMEPKINHGDIIALKECRLEDVQYGEIYAVVLDTIRTVKILRKSKDPNRMRYIPINEENYDEQEYDNSRILRIFEVLGNISRFM
;
A
#
# COMPACT_ATOMS: atom_id res chain seq x y z
N ILE A 1 30.94 -1.04 -18.31
CA ILE A 1 29.99 -1.78 -19.17
C ILE A 1 30.23 -3.29 -19.02
N ASP A 2 31.44 -3.74 -18.73
CA ASP A 2 31.80 -5.16 -18.63
C ASP A 2 31.08 -5.92 -17.50
N TRP A 3 30.68 -5.25 -16.41
CA TRP A 3 29.95 -5.89 -15.32
C TRP A 3 28.58 -6.41 -15.74
N LEU A 4 27.89 -5.72 -16.65
CA LEU A 4 26.56 -6.10 -17.16
C LEU A 4 26.58 -7.38 -18.02
N LEU A 5 27.74 -7.76 -18.53
CA LEU A 5 27.90 -8.91 -19.41
C LEU A 5 28.57 -10.11 -18.72
N THR A 6 29.41 -9.87 -17.72
CA THR A 6 30.26 -10.91 -17.12
C THR A 6 30.04 -11.14 -15.63
N GLY A 7 29.36 -10.23 -14.95
CA GLY A 7 29.12 -10.29 -13.50
C GLY A 7 30.37 -10.07 -12.63
N HIS A 8 31.52 -9.69 -13.22
CA HIS A 8 32.77 -9.43 -12.52
C HIS A 8 33.21 -7.96 -12.65
N GLY A 9 33.43 -7.29 -11.50
CA GLY A 9 33.89 -5.89 -11.40
C GLY A 9 33.10 -5.05 -10.41
N PRO A 10 33.61 -3.89 -9.97
CA PRO A 10 32.93 -3.04 -9.00
C PRO A 10 31.74 -2.32 -9.64
N MET A 11 30.55 -2.51 -9.08
CA MET A 11 29.29 -2.06 -9.62
C MET A 11 29.03 -0.55 -9.49
N LEU A 12 29.60 0.13 -8.52
CA LEU A 12 29.49 1.60 -8.32
C LEU A 12 30.63 2.11 -7.43
N LYS A 13 31.24 3.21 -7.83
CA LYS A 13 32.07 4.02 -6.93
C LYS A 13 31.20 5.07 -6.24
N THR A 14 30.84 4.85 -4.99
CA THR A 14 30.33 5.91 -4.13
C THR A 14 31.51 6.72 -3.59
N LYS A 15 31.49 8.02 -3.85
CA LYS A 15 32.38 8.98 -3.19
C LYS A 15 31.94 9.13 -1.72
N GLY A 16 32.88 8.89 -0.80
CA GLY A 16 32.78 9.46 0.52
C GLY A 16 33.21 8.54 1.66
N SER A 17 34.44 8.82 2.14
CA SER A 17 35.08 8.59 3.45
C SER A 17 35.59 7.20 3.84
N ASN A 18 36.91 7.13 3.78
CA ASN A 18 37.93 6.44 4.60
C ASN A 18 37.43 5.52 5.74
N GLN A 19 37.84 4.25 5.69
CA GLN A 19 39.01 3.77 6.45
C GLN A 19 39.32 2.31 6.10
N SER A 20 40.60 2.10 5.75
CA SER A 20 41.26 0.83 5.53
C SER A 20 41.43 0.06 6.83
N TYR A 21 41.17 -1.23 6.80
CA TYR A 21 41.79 -2.15 7.77
C TYR A 21 42.56 -3.23 7.02
N CYS A 22 43.87 -3.16 7.19
CA CYS A 22 44.78 -4.25 6.82
C CYS A 22 44.76 -5.29 7.91
N VAL A 23 44.66 -6.54 7.51
CA VAL A 23 44.95 -7.69 8.35
C VAL A 23 46.44 -8.01 8.18
N ALA A 24 47.15 -8.13 9.27
CA ALA A 24 48.46 -8.77 9.33
C ALA A 24 48.49 -9.68 10.55
N GLU A 25 48.74 -10.93 10.30
CA GLU A 25 49.09 -11.98 11.28
C GLU A 25 50.47 -11.71 11.85
N ASP A 26 50.65 -12.27 13.05
CA ASP A 26 51.82 -12.81 13.70
C ASP A 26 52.42 -12.09 14.90
N ALA A 27 52.61 -12.96 15.90
CA ALA A 27 53.60 -12.97 16.97
C ALA A 27 53.20 -12.45 18.35
N ILE A 28 52.98 -13.42 19.23
CA ILE A 28 53.07 -13.29 20.69
C ILE A 28 54.56 -13.14 21.09
N PRO A 29 54.90 -12.27 22.05
CA PRO A 29 55.47 -12.78 23.27
C PRO A 29 54.97 -12.09 24.57
N ASP A 30 54.91 -12.95 25.55
CA ASP A 30 54.72 -12.77 26.97
C ASP A 30 55.58 -11.68 27.62
N HIS A 31 54.97 -10.87 28.55
CA HIS A 31 55.49 -10.49 29.85
C HIS A 31 54.67 -9.41 30.59
N LYS A 32 54.10 -9.88 31.73
CA LYS A 32 54.05 -9.22 33.08
C LYS A 32 53.63 -7.74 33.24
N ASP A 33 52.55 -7.63 34.04
CA ASP A 33 52.30 -6.68 35.14
C ASP A 33 52.45 -5.18 34.91
N LYS A 34 51.30 -4.52 34.91
CA LYS A 34 51.01 -3.42 35.85
C LYS A 34 49.57 -2.95 35.73
N GLU A 35 48.87 -2.97 36.86
CA GLU A 35 47.57 -2.36 37.05
C GLU A 35 47.57 -0.90 36.57
N ASN A 36 46.66 -0.59 35.64
CA ASN A 36 46.18 0.77 35.48
C ASN A 36 44.66 0.69 35.23
N LYS A 37 43.92 1.01 36.29
CA LYS A 37 42.47 1.24 36.23
C LYS A 37 42.20 2.43 35.32
N ALA A 38 41.92 2.16 34.03
CA ALA A 38 41.29 3.15 33.18
C ALA A 38 39.77 3.10 33.39
N ILE A 39 39.27 4.15 34.01
CA ILE A 39 37.84 4.42 34.17
C ILE A 39 37.34 4.78 32.76
N TYR A 40 36.68 3.83 32.11
CA TYR A 40 35.92 4.14 30.91
C TYR A 40 34.59 4.76 31.36
N PRO A 41 34.22 5.95 30.86
CA PRO A 41 32.88 6.46 31.10
C PRO A 41 31.90 5.53 30.37
N HIS A 42 30.99 4.93 31.12
CA HIS A 42 29.82 4.26 30.54
C HIS A 42 29.07 5.32 29.71
N LYS A 43 29.23 5.27 28.40
CA LYS A 43 28.24 5.82 27.48
C LYS A 43 26.97 5.04 27.74
N GLN A 44 26.00 5.68 28.36
CA GLN A 44 24.61 5.23 28.29
C GLN A 44 24.27 5.23 26.80
N GLU A 45 24.16 4.04 26.21
CA GLU A 45 23.46 3.87 24.96
C GLU A 45 22.00 4.25 25.24
N GLU A 46 21.64 5.45 24.86
CA GLU A 46 20.24 5.80 24.66
C GLU A 46 19.70 4.82 23.62
N ASN A 47 19.02 3.79 24.10
CA ASN A 47 18.12 2.99 23.29
C ASN A 47 17.04 3.93 22.76
N SER A 48 17.31 4.59 21.62
CA SER A 48 16.28 5.18 20.81
C SER A 48 15.49 4.02 20.19
N ILE A 49 14.56 3.48 20.96
CA ILE A 49 13.48 2.68 20.42
C ILE A 49 12.75 3.63 19.48
N THR A 50 12.98 3.48 18.19
CA THR A 50 12.16 4.10 17.15
C THR A 50 10.78 3.47 17.32
N GLU A 51 9.91 4.09 18.12
CA GLU A 51 8.49 3.74 18.15
C GLU A 51 8.00 3.85 16.72
N ALA A 52 7.65 2.70 16.13
CA ALA A 52 7.01 2.68 14.84
C ALA A 52 5.73 3.52 14.95
N ILE A 53 5.68 4.64 14.23
CA ILE A 53 4.53 5.54 14.23
C ILE A 53 3.33 4.72 13.74
N ARG A 54 2.49 4.30 14.68
CA ARG A 54 1.26 3.58 14.38
C ARG A 54 0.18 4.61 14.04
N TYR A 55 -0.24 4.65 12.79
CA TYR A 55 -1.38 5.46 12.37
C TYR A 55 -2.66 4.68 12.61
N GLU A 56 -3.58 5.27 13.38
CA GLU A 56 -4.91 4.71 13.58
C GLU A 56 -5.95 5.62 12.92
N PRO A 57 -6.99 5.04 12.29
CA PRO A 57 -8.07 5.82 11.70
C PRO A 57 -8.91 6.47 12.80
N SER A 58 -9.33 7.71 12.61
CA SER A 58 -10.24 8.41 13.50
C SER A 58 -11.30 9.16 12.71
N VAL A 59 -12.47 9.39 13.33
CA VAL A 59 -13.58 10.15 12.72
C VAL A 59 -13.33 11.63 12.92
N SER A 60 -13.53 12.43 11.87
CA SER A 60 -13.49 13.89 11.89
C SER A 60 -14.73 14.50 11.24
N TYR A 61 -15.37 15.42 11.93
CA TYR A 61 -16.46 16.23 11.38
C TYR A 61 -15.98 17.56 10.78
N THR A 62 -14.67 17.78 10.75
CA THR A 62 -14.07 18.95 10.13
C THR A 62 -13.80 18.65 8.65
N PRO A 63 -14.40 19.41 7.69
CA PRO A 63 -14.31 19.12 6.26
C PRO A 63 -12.87 19.10 5.69
N SER A 64 -11.94 19.81 6.33
CA SER A 64 -10.54 19.91 5.90
C SER A 64 -9.64 18.83 6.51
N LYS A 65 -10.17 17.93 7.35
CA LYS A 65 -9.39 16.94 8.07
C LYS A 65 -9.83 15.53 7.71
N GLY A 66 -8.97 14.77 7.05
CA GLY A 66 -9.26 13.42 6.59
C GLY A 66 -9.83 13.38 5.17
N ALA A 67 -10.24 12.19 4.75
CA ALA A 67 -10.91 11.93 3.48
C ALA A 67 -12.41 11.64 3.73
N PRO A 68 -13.32 12.12 2.85
CA PRO A 68 -14.75 11.99 3.05
C PRO A 68 -15.21 10.54 3.05
N TYR A 69 -16.09 10.21 3.98
CA TYR A 69 -16.78 8.92 4.04
C TYR A 69 -18.26 9.11 3.67
N TYR A 70 -18.71 8.26 2.78
CA TYR A 70 -20.10 8.16 2.38
C TYR A 70 -20.66 6.80 2.81
N ASP A 71 -21.78 6.82 3.54
CA ASP A 71 -22.45 5.58 3.96
C ASP A 71 -23.27 4.99 2.79
N VAL A 72 -22.52 4.61 1.76
CA VAL A 72 -23.04 3.95 0.56
C VAL A 72 -22.21 2.72 0.24
N ASP A 73 -22.87 1.69 -0.26
CA ASP A 73 -22.19 0.50 -0.75
C ASP A 73 -21.71 0.71 -2.20
N PHE A 74 -20.45 0.39 -2.45
CA PHE A 74 -19.87 0.53 -3.79
C PHE A 74 -20.64 -0.31 -4.82
N LEU A 75 -20.98 -1.56 -4.50
CA LEU A 75 -21.73 -2.42 -5.43
C LEU A 75 -23.18 -1.97 -5.61
N GLY A 76 -23.74 -1.27 -4.62
CA GLY A 76 -25.11 -0.77 -4.60
C GLY A 76 -25.35 0.49 -5.44
N GLY A 77 -24.31 1.10 -5.99
CA GLY A 77 -24.49 2.27 -6.86
C GLY A 77 -23.80 3.55 -6.41
N PHE A 78 -22.64 3.41 -5.80
CA PHE A 78 -21.78 4.51 -5.37
C PHE A 78 -21.57 5.60 -6.44
N ASP A 79 -21.36 5.22 -7.70
CA ASP A 79 -21.18 6.14 -8.82
C ASP A 79 -22.41 7.00 -9.11
N LEU A 80 -23.61 6.50 -8.83
CA LEU A 80 -24.85 7.28 -8.95
C LEU A 80 -24.91 8.36 -7.88
N THR A 81 -24.41 8.07 -6.69
CA THR A 81 -24.31 8.99 -5.56
C THR A 81 -23.36 10.14 -5.85
N PHE A 82 -22.23 9.87 -6.53
CA PHE A 82 -21.26 10.91 -6.91
C PHE A 82 -21.75 11.90 -7.97
N ASN A 83 -22.72 11.50 -8.78
CA ASN A 83 -23.32 12.39 -9.76
C ASN A 83 -24.46 13.25 -9.15
N ASP A 84 -24.91 12.90 -7.94
CA ASP A 84 -25.90 13.65 -7.20
C ASP A 84 -25.22 14.62 -6.23
N GLN A 85 -25.22 15.91 -6.57
CA GLN A 85 -24.65 16.97 -5.73
C GLN A 85 -25.36 17.14 -4.37
N THR A 86 -26.46 16.42 -4.14
CA THR A 86 -27.20 16.46 -2.87
C THR A 86 -26.62 15.51 -1.83
N VAL A 87 -25.79 14.55 -2.23
CA VAL A 87 -25.18 13.60 -1.30
C VAL A 87 -23.96 14.21 -0.64
N THR A 88 -24.06 14.45 0.64
CA THR A 88 -22.97 14.96 1.46
C THR A 88 -22.28 13.81 2.21
N PRO A 89 -20.96 13.89 2.46
CA PRO A 89 -20.30 12.94 3.30
C PRO A 89 -20.87 12.97 4.72
N GLU A 90 -21.00 11.81 5.35
CA GLU A 90 -21.50 11.70 6.72
C GLU A 90 -20.48 12.23 7.72
N TYR A 91 -19.22 11.90 7.50
CA TYR A 91 -18.04 12.40 8.23
C TYR A 91 -16.78 12.20 7.37
N ASN A 92 -15.63 12.62 7.88
CA ASN A 92 -14.34 12.29 7.29
C ASN A 92 -13.62 11.25 8.13
N ILE A 93 -12.90 10.35 7.47
CA ILE A 93 -11.96 9.44 8.14
C ILE A 93 -10.58 10.08 8.06
N ASP A 94 -10.05 10.47 9.23
CA ASP A 94 -8.69 10.96 9.37
C ASP A 94 -7.75 9.77 9.57
N PHE A 95 -7.18 9.31 8.46
CA PHE A 95 -6.17 8.25 8.47
C PHE A 95 -4.99 8.70 7.60
N LYS A 96 -3.94 9.17 8.26
CA LYS A 96 -2.83 9.88 7.63
C LYS A 96 -2.27 9.27 6.34
N PRO A 97 -2.10 7.93 6.19
CA PRO A 97 -1.65 7.33 4.94
C PRO A 97 -2.56 7.60 3.74
N PHE A 98 -3.88 7.82 3.98
CA PHE A 98 -4.91 7.97 2.97
C PHE A 98 -5.51 9.38 2.89
N ASN A 99 -5.03 10.33 3.70
CA ASN A 99 -5.46 11.74 3.65
C ASN A 99 -4.86 12.44 2.43
N LYS A 100 -5.21 11.99 1.24
CA LYS A 100 -4.72 12.53 -0.04
C LYS A 100 -5.90 13.13 -0.82
N PRO A 101 -5.67 14.16 -1.63
CA PRO A 101 -6.70 14.70 -2.50
C PRO A 101 -7.31 13.62 -3.40
N GLY A 102 -8.64 13.62 -3.52
CA GLY A 102 -9.39 12.69 -4.35
C GLY A 102 -9.59 11.30 -3.75
N VAL A 103 -9.18 11.07 -2.50
CA VAL A 103 -9.51 9.84 -1.77
C VAL A 103 -10.90 9.97 -1.16
N THR A 104 -11.65 8.88 -1.23
CA THR A 104 -13.00 8.75 -0.69
C THR A 104 -13.16 7.39 -0.03
N TRP A 105 -13.90 7.33 1.08
CA TRP A 105 -14.21 6.10 1.78
C TRP A 105 -15.67 5.69 1.55
N VAL A 106 -15.89 4.40 1.28
CA VAL A 106 -17.23 3.82 1.06
C VAL A 106 -17.30 2.42 1.62
N ASN A 107 -18.51 1.90 1.83
CA ASN A 107 -18.71 0.52 2.22
C ASN A 107 -18.51 -0.43 1.03
N ILE A 108 -18.16 -1.66 1.34
CA ILE A 108 -18.11 -2.76 0.37
C ILE A 108 -18.90 -3.96 0.91
N THR A 109 -19.68 -4.60 0.06
CA THR A 109 -20.35 -5.87 0.32
C THR A 109 -19.80 -6.96 -0.60
N GLY A 110 -20.18 -8.22 -0.35
CA GLY A 110 -19.73 -9.37 -1.13
C GLY A 110 -18.49 -10.05 -0.54
N HIS A 111 -18.19 -11.24 -1.06
CA HIS A 111 -17.20 -12.15 -0.48
C HIS A 111 -16.07 -12.51 -1.47
N SER A 112 -16.09 -11.96 -2.66
CA SER A 112 -15.15 -12.33 -3.73
C SER A 112 -13.70 -11.89 -3.48
N MET A 113 -13.48 -10.96 -2.55
CA MET A 113 -12.16 -10.44 -2.20
C MET A 113 -11.69 -10.87 -0.82
N GLU A 114 -12.44 -11.74 -0.16
CA GLU A 114 -12.01 -12.36 1.10
C GLU A 114 -10.81 -13.28 0.90
N PRO A 115 -9.91 -13.35 1.89
CA PRO A 115 -9.94 -12.70 3.22
C PRO A 115 -9.32 -11.29 3.25
N LYS A 116 -8.88 -10.73 2.14
CA LYS A 116 -8.16 -9.45 2.12
C LYS A 116 -9.08 -8.24 2.31
N ILE A 117 -10.26 -8.29 1.71
CA ILE A 117 -11.35 -7.32 1.90
C ILE A 117 -12.59 -8.13 2.23
N ASN A 118 -13.14 -7.93 3.41
CA ASN A 118 -14.27 -8.70 3.91
C ASN A 118 -15.59 -7.99 3.63
N HIS A 119 -16.66 -8.76 3.63
CA HIS A 119 -18.02 -8.22 3.59
C HIS A 119 -18.24 -7.24 4.74
N GLY A 120 -18.69 -6.03 4.43
CA GLY A 120 -18.94 -4.96 5.41
C GLY A 120 -17.73 -4.10 5.76
N ASP A 121 -16.56 -4.34 5.15
CA ASP A 121 -15.41 -3.43 5.27
C ASP A 121 -15.71 -2.04 4.69
N ILE A 122 -14.92 -1.06 5.09
CA ILE A 122 -14.88 0.28 4.48
C ILE A 122 -13.59 0.35 3.65
N ILE A 123 -13.70 0.72 2.37
CA ILE A 123 -12.57 0.81 1.45
C ILE A 123 -12.25 2.26 1.08
N ALA A 124 -10.95 2.57 0.97
CA ALA A 124 -10.45 3.85 0.46
C ALA A 124 -10.27 3.77 -1.05
N LEU A 125 -10.95 4.63 -1.78
CA LEU A 125 -10.96 4.70 -3.23
C LEU A 125 -10.33 5.98 -3.73
N LYS A 126 -9.55 5.88 -4.81
CA LYS A 126 -9.05 7.03 -5.56
C LYS A 126 -9.30 6.79 -7.04
N GLU A 127 -10.05 7.68 -7.68
CA GLU A 127 -10.30 7.58 -9.12
C GLU A 127 -8.99 7.71 -9.90
N CYS A 128 -8.82 6.86 -10.91
CA CYS A 128 -7.69 6.85 -11.81
C CYS A 128 -8.16 6.65 -13.26
N ARG A 129 -7.25 6.83 -14.21
CA ARG A 129 -7.52 6.54 -15.62
C ARG A 129 -7.13 5.10 -15.95
N LEU A 130 -7.72 4.57 -17.00
CA LEU A 130 -7.43 3.21 -17.47
C LEU A 130 -5.94 3.00 -17.81
N GLU A 131 -5.30 4.02 -18.34
CA GLU A 131 -3.88 3.99 -18.70
C GLU A 131 -2.95 3.91 -17.48
N ASP A 132 -3.44 4.34 -16.31
CA ASP A 132 -2.68 4.36 -15.05
C ASP A 132 -2.81 3.03 -14.27
N VAL A 133 -3.58 2.05 -14.78
CA VAL A 133 -3.80 0.76 -14.12
C VAL A 133 -2.51 -0.04 -13.99
N GLN A 134 -2.17 -0.40 -12.77
CA GLN A 134 -1.07 -1.33 -12.45
C GLN A 134 -1.64 -2.74 -12.29
N TYR A 135 -1.28 -3.63 -13.22
CA TYR A 135 -1.76 -5.00 -13.18
C TYR A 135 -1.23 -5.76 -11.96
N GLY A 136 -2.13 -6.38 -11.23
CA GLY A 136 -1.84 -7.09 -9.99
C GLY A 136 -2.36 -6.39 -8.74
N GLU A 137 -2.76 -5.13 -8.86
CA GLU A 137 -3.36 -4.38 -7.77
C GLU A 137 -4.89 -4.49 -7.79
N ILE A 138 -5.51 -4.08 -6.68
CA ILE A 138 -6.96 -4.15 -6.48
C ILE A 138 -7.61 -2.86 -6.97
N TYR A 139 -8.63 -3.00 -7.77
CA TYR A 139 -9.44 -1.90 -8.29
C TYR A 139 -10.93 -2.11 -8.06
N ALA A 140 -11.61 -1.02 -7.81
CA ALA A 140 -13.06 -0.93 -7.85
C ALA A 140 -13.45 -0.37 -9.23
N VAL A 141 -14.22 -1.13 -9.99
CA VAL A 141 -14.54 -0.81 -11.39
C VAL A 141 -16.05 -0.74 -11.59
N VAL A 142 -16.47 0.34 -12.20
CA VAL A 142 -17.84 0.56 -12.67
C VAL A 142 -17.88 0.23 -14.16
N LEU A 143 -18.55 -0.85 -14.48
CA LEU A 143 -18.88 -1.24 -15.85
C LEU A 143 -20.30 -0.77 -16.21
N ASP A 144 -20.66 -0.88 -17.44
CA ASP A 144 -21.98 -0.49 -17.97
C ASP A 144 -23.17 -1.16 -17.24
N THR A 145 -22.98 -2.41 -16.79
CA THR A 145 -24.06 -3.20 -16.16
C THR A 145 -23.78 -3.64 -14.73
N ILE A 146 -22.53 -3.63 -14.31
CA ILE A 146 -22.10 -4.13 -12.98
C ILE A 146 -21.03 -3.23 -12.34
N ARG A 147 -20.93 -3.34 -11.03
CA ARG A 147 -19.83 -2.80 -10.24
C ARG A 147 -19.10 -3.94 -9.57
N THR A 148 -17.80 -3.87 -9.52
CA THR A 148 -17.00 -4.98 -8.98
C THR A 148 -15.70 -4.48 -8.36
N VAL A 149 -15.21 -5.21 -7.37
CA VAL A 149 -13.87 -5.03 -6.81
C VAL A 149 -13.09 -6.29 -7.08
N LYS A 150 -11.97 -6.18 -7.80
CA LYS A 150 -11.14 -7.32 -8.22
C LYS A 150 -9.68 -6.93 -8.35
N ILE A 151 -8.81 -7.91 -8.39
CA ILE A 151 -7.45 -7.73 -8.90
C ILE A 151 -7.52 -7.65 -10.42
N LEU A 152 -6.96 -6.58 -10.99
CA LEU A 152 -6.90 -6.45 -12.44
C LEU A 152 -5.64 -7.11 -13.02
N ARG A 153 -5.80 -7.87 -14.07
CA ARG A 153 -4.71 -8.52 -14.81
C ARG A 153 -4.84 -8.27 -16.31
N LYS A 154 -3.68 -8.26 -16.95
CA LYS A 154 -3.64 -8.15 -18.43
C LYS A 154 -4.28 -9.37 -19.07
N SER A 155 -5.14 -9.14 -20.06
CA SER A 155 -5.66 -10.19 -20.93
C SER A 155 -4.68 -10.50 -22.08
N LYS A 156 -4.90 -11.64 -22.78
CA LYS A 156 -4.26 -11.95 -24.07
C LYS A 156 -4.78 -11.02 -25.17
N ASP A 157 -6.03 -10.61 -25.09
CA ASP A 157 -6.63 -9.60 -25.96
C ASP A 157 -6.35 -8.21 -25.39
N PRO A 158 -5.67 -7.30 -26.14
CA PRO A 158 -5.34 -5.97 -25.66
C PRO A 158 -6.56 -5.08 -25.40
N ASN A 159 -7.72 -5.40 -25.95
CA ASN A 159 -8.97 -4.67 -25.75
C ASN A 159 -9.74 -5.14 -24.51
N ARG A 160 -9.25 -6.18 -23.82
CA ARG A 160 -9.93 -6.80 -22.68
C ARG A 160 -9.05 -6.79 -21.44
N MET A 161 -9.70 -6.90 -20.30
CA MET A 161 -9.08 -6.97 -18.98
C MET A 161 -9.65 -8.13 -18.17
N ARG A 162 -8.78 -8.80 -17.43
CA ARG A 162 -9.15 -9.91 -16.54
C ARG A 162 -9.36 -9.39 -15.13
N TYR A 163 -10.43 -9.85 -14.50
CA TYR A 163 -10.91 -9.48 -13.17
C TYR A 163 -10.82 -10.70 -12.27
N ILE A 164 -9.80 -10.74 -11.42
CA ILE A 164 -9.47 -11.92 -10.59
C ILE A 164 -10.01 -11.72 -9.18
N PRO A 165 -10.86 -12.63 -8.66
CA PRO A 165 -11.22 -12.64 -7.25
C PRO A 165 -10.04 -13.11 -6.39
N ILE A 166 -10.04 -12.79 -5.08
CA ILE A 166 -9.10 -13.42 -4.13
C ILE A 166 -9.68 -14.73 -3.62
N ASN A 167 -11.00 -14.79 -3.44
CA ASN A 167 -11.72 -15.99 -3.06
C ASN A 167 -12.00 -16.87 -4.30
N GLU A 168 -10.93 -17.47 -4.83
CA GLU A 168 -10.98 -18.31 -6.04
C GLU A 168 -11.73 -19.63 -5.81
N GLU A 169 -11.91 -20.05 -4.56
CA GLU A 169 -12.68 -21.26 -4.22
C GLU A 169 -14.15 -21.12 -4.60
N ASN A 170 -14.72 -19.91 -4.47
CA ASN A 170 -16.14 -19.66 -4.64
C ASN A 170 -16.48 -18.74 -5.80
N TYR A 171 -15.49 -18.13 -6.44
CA TYR A 171 -15.66 -17.12 -7.49
C TYR A 171 -14.67 -17.34 -8.62
N ASP A 172 -15.18 -17.43 -9.84
CA ASP A 172 -14.36 -17.52 -11.04
C ASP A 172 -13.84 -16.16 -11.50
N GLU A 173 -12.69 -16.16 -12.18
CA GLU A 173 -12.22 -14.97 -12.88
C GLU A 173 -13.19 -14.61 -14.02
N GLN A 174 -13.26 -13.32 -14.31
CA GLN A 174 -14.08 -12.78 -15.38
C GLN A 174 -13.22 -11.95 -16.31
N GLU A 175 -13.68 -11.77 -17.55
CA GLU A 175 -12.98 -10.97 -18.53
C GLU A 175 -13.97 -10.11 -19.30
N TYR A 176 -13.71 -8.79 -19.30
CA TYR A 176 -14.58 -7.81 -19.94
C TYR A 176 -13.82 -6.93 -20.94
N ASP A 177 -14.53 -6.39 -21.92
CA ASP A 177 -13.99 -5.40 -22.84
C ASP A 177 -13.73 -4.08 -22.11
N ASN A 178 -12.59 -3.46 -22.42
CA ASN A 178 -12.19 -2.19 -21.81
C ASN A 178 -13.19 -1.05 -22.13
N SER A 179 -13.89 -1.14 -23.26
CA SER A 179 -14.93 -0.19 -23.68
C SER A 179 -16.15 -0.15 -22.74
N ARG A 180 -16.34 -1.20 -21.93
CA ARG A 180 -17.41 -1.27 -20.94
C ARG A 180 -17.09 -0.55 -19.63
N ILE A 181 -15.84 -0.13 -19.43
CA ILE A 181 -15.42 0.55 -18.22
C ILE A 181 -15.91 2.01 -18.29
N LEU A 182 -16.77 2.37 -17.36
CA LEU A 182 -17.25 3.75 -17.19
C LEU A 182 -16.37 4.55 -16.22
N ARG A 183 -15.99 3.93 -15.08
CA ARG A 183 -15.11 4.53 -14.08
C ARG A 183 -14.24 3.45 -13.44
N ILE A 184 -13.06 3.85 -13.01
CA ILE A 184 -12.11 2.98 -12.34
C ILE A 184 -11.48 3.70 -11.14
N PHE A 185 -11.35 2.96 -10.04
CA PHE A 185 -10.78 3.48 -8.80
C PHE A 185 -9.73 2.50 -8.28
N GLU A 186 -8.58 3.00 -7.91
CA GLU A 186 -7.58 2.26 -7.14
C GLU A 186 -8.10 2.06 -5.71
N VAL A 187 -8.02 0.84 -5.19
CA VAL A 187 -8.32 0.53 -3.79
C VAL A 187 -7.02 0.67 -2.99
N LEU A 188 -6.91 1.75 -2.24
CA LEU A 188 -5.70 2.08 -1.49
C LEU A 188 -5.55 1.26 -0.21
N GLY A 189 -6.67 0.82 0.37
CA GLY A 189 -6.72 0.03 1.59
C GLY A 189 -8.14 -0.14 2.11
N ASN A 190 -8.28 -0.86 3.21
CA ASN A 190 -9.57 -1.09 3.87
C ASN A 190 -9.45 -0.95 5.40
N ILE A 191 -10.58 -0.69 6.02
CA ILE A 191 -10.79 -0.74 7.47
C ILE A 191 -11.83 -1.83 7.71
N SER A 192 -11.42 -2.90 8.40
CA SER A 192 -12.32 -4.00 8.76
C SER A 192 -13.14 -3.63 9.98
N ARG A 193 -14.44 -3.88 9.92
CA ARG A 193 -15.34 -3.78 11.07
C ARG A 193 -15.34 -5.13 11.80
N PHE A 194 -15.02 -5.12 13.07
CA PHE A 194 -15.29 -6.28 13.92
C PHE A 194 -16.80 -6.34 14.18
N MET A 195 -17.43 -7.38 13.68
CA MET A 195 -18.81 -7.73 14.02
C MET A 195 -18.82 -8.82 15.08
#